data_24e2799a96f20180d568e865843856f7
#
_entry.id   24e2799a96f20180d568e865843856f7
#
_cell.length_a   1.000
_cell.length_b   1.000
_cell.length_c   1.000
_cell.angle_alpha   90.00
_cell.angle_beta   90.00
_cell.angle_gamma   90.00
#
_symmetry.space_group_name_H-M   'P 1'
#
loop_
_entity.id
_entity.type
_entity.pdbx_description
1 polymer ?
#
loop_
_entity_poly.entity_id
_entity_poly.type
_entity_poly.pdbx_seq_one_letter_code
_entity_poly.pdbx_strand_id
1 'polypeptide(L)'
;MSTKTFFIAAAICVATAWSGIMLAQAQNVVYEPAPTVVYMQAPVVNIGNRHGNLRAAQSSIVSAYERIERAQQANDGQLGGHAQRAKELLIQADIELRQAANVSNAEGR
;
A
#
# COMPACT_ATOMS: atom_id res chain seq x y z
N MET A 1 49.30 21.15 32.42
CA MET A 1 49.30 19.70 32.14
C MET A 1 47.94 19.05 32.34
N SER A 2 46.99 19.74 32.92
CA SER A 2 45.64 19.22 33.17
C SER A 2 44.66 19.45 32.01
N THR A 3 45.07 20.16 30.99
CA THR A 3 44.19 20.47 29.84
C THR A 3 43.95 19.30 28.88
N LYS A 4 44.80 18.30 28.88
CA LYS A 4 44.62 17.13 28.00
C LYS A 4 43.55 16.13 28.48
N THR A 5 43.30 16.09 29.77
CA THR A 5 42.28 15.21 30.36
C THR A 5 40.88 15.75 30.21
N PHE A 6 40.71 17.05 30.01
CA PHE A 6 39.39 17.67 29.85
C PHE A 6 38.76 17.39 28.49
N PHE A 7 39.58 17.25 27.46
CA PHE A 7 39.06 17.01 26.11
C PHE A 7 38.52 15.59 25.90
N ILE A 8 39.04 14.61 26.60
CA ILE A 8 38.64 13.22 26.49
C ILE A 8 37.30 12.99 27.17
N ALA A 9 37.01 13.66 28.27
CA ALA A 9 35.74 13.55 28.97
C ALA A 9 34.58 14.17 28.19
N ALA A 10 34.79 15.26 27.48
CA ALA A 10 33.80 15.91 26.68
C ALA A 10 33.36 15.05 25.46
N ALA A 11 34.33 14.35 24.86
CA ALA A 11 34.02 13.47 23.72
C ALA A 11 33.20 12.25 24.12
N ILE A 12 33.39 11.70 25.32
CA ILE A 12 32.64 10.56 25.82
C ILE A 12 31.15 10.94 26.11
N CYS A 13 30.93 12.13 26.66
CA CYS A 13 29.57 12.62 26.95
C CYS A 13 28.76 12.85 25.69
N VAL A 14 29.37 13.33 24.60
CA VAL A 14 28.69 13.53 23.33
C VAL A 14 28.30 12.21 22.69
N ALA A 15 29.16 11.20 22.77
CA ALA A 15 28.84 9.88 22.21
C ALA A 15 27.69 9.17 22.93
N THR A 16 27.59 9.30 24.25
CA THR A 16 26.46 8.71 25.00
C THR A 16 25.16 9.41 24.77
N ALA A 17 25.16 10.73 24.58
CA ALA A 17 23.94 11.47 24.23
C ALA A 17 23.40 11.08 22.84
N TRP A 18 24.27 10.84 21.90
CA TRP A 18 23.89 10.39 20.56
C TRP A 18 23.26 8.99 20.56
N SER A 19 23.82 8.08 21.33
CA SER A 19 23.25 6.73 21.45
C SER A 19 21.84 6.74 22.02
N GLY A 20 21.56 7.59 23.01
CA GLY A 20 20.24 7.71 23.60
C GLY A 20 19.20 8.29 22.63
N ILE A 21 19.58 9.25 21.81
CA ILE A 21 18.70 9.86 20.80
C ILE A 21 18.40 8.87 19.68
N MET A 22 19.36 8.10 19.23
CA MET A 22 19.18 7.05 18.22
C MET A 22 18.21 5.96 18.69
N LEU A 23 18.33 5.51 19.92
CA LEU A 23 17.43 4.51 20.52
C LEU A 23 16.00 5.02 20.65
N ALA A 24 15.82 6.30 21.02
CA ALA A 24 14.49 6.91 21.12
C ALA A 24 13.81 7.04 19.74
N GLN A 25 14.56 7.33 18.69
CA GLN A 25 14.03 7.39 17.32
C GLN A 25 13.67 6.00 16.78
N ALA A 26 14.41 4.96 17.12
CA ALA A 26 14.11 3.59 16.73
C ALA A 26 12.81 3.08 17.37
N GLN A 27 12.43 3.58 18.54
CA GLN A 27 11.17 3.21 19.21
C GLN A 27 9.95 3.92 18.61
N ASN A 28 10.13 5.02 17.92
CA ASN A 28 9.06 5.76 17.23
C ASN A 28 8.90 5.35 15.76
N VAL A 29 9.61 4.35 15.31
CA VAL A 29 9.32 3.75 14.01
C VAL A 29 7.93 3.13 14.13
N VAL A 30 6.95 3.81 13.58
CA VAL A 30 5.64 3.21 13.30
C VAL A 30 5.94 1.91 12.56
N TYR A 31 5.59 0.80 13.16
CA TYR A 31 5.70 -0.50 12.53
C TYR A 31 4.77 -0.48 11.32
N GLU A 32 5.29 -0.03 10.20
CA GLU A 32 4.61 -0.20 8.94
C GLU A 32 4.61 -1.71 8.68
N PRO A 33 3.44 -2.38 8.73
CA PRO A 33 3.40 -3.80 8.43
C PRO A 33 4.07 -3.96 7.09
N ALA A 34 5.02 -4.90 7.01
CA ALA A 34 5.64 -5.27 5.76
C ALA A 34 4.56 -5.32 4.68
N PRO A 35 4.77 -4.71 3.51
CA PRO A 35 3.76 -4.72 2.47
C PRO A 35 3.35 -6.17 2.29
N THR A 36 2.16 -6.47 2.72
CA THR A 36 1.53 -7.75 2.41
C THR A 36 1.60 -7.79 0.90
N VAL A 37 2.38 -8.69 0.35
CA VAL A 37 2.39 -8.93 -1.09
C VAL A 37 0.98 -9.41 -1.39
N VAL A 38 0.09 -8.47 -1.57
CA VAL A 38 -1.23 -8.75 -2.12
C VAL A 38 -0.90 -9.21 -3.52
N TYR A 39 -0.97 -10.51 -3.73
CA TYR A 39 -0.93 -11.05 -5.07
C TYR A 39 -2.01 -10.32 -5.83
N MET A 40 -1.62 -9.41 -6.70
CA MET A 40 -2.52 -8.57 -7.47
C MET A 40 -3.19 -9.46 -8.52
N GLN A 41 -4.20 -10.18 -8.09
CA GLN A 41 -5.03 -10.94 -9.01
C GLN A 41 -5.88 -9.97 -9.82
N ALA A 42 -5.99 -10.24 -11.11
CA ALA A 42 -6.92 -9.52 -11.98
C ALA A 42 -8.32 -9.52 -11.34
N PRO A 43 -9.05 -8.40 -11.38
CA PRO A 43 -10.39 -8.33 -10.81
C PRO A 43 -11.35 -9.26 -11.56
N VAL A 44 -12.23 -9.89 -10.82
CA VAL A 44 -13.27 -10.78 -11.37
C VAL A 44 -14.62 -10.46 -10.76
N VAL A 45 -15.71 -10.65 -11.52
CA VAL A 45 -17.05 -10.42 -11.01
C VAL A 45 -17.47 -11.58 -10.10
N ASN A 46 -17.45 -11.36 -8.79
CA ASN A 46 -17.82 -12.35 -7.78
C ASN A 46 -18.80 -11.86 -6.71
N ILE A 47 -19.21 -10.59 -6.77
CA ILE A 47 -20.29 -10.05 -5.93
C ILE A 47 -21.60 -10.68 -6.37
N GLY A 48 -22.36 -11.23 -5.40
CA GLY A 48 -23.63 -11.89 -5.68
C GLY A 48 -24.75 -10.95 -6.18
N ASN A 49 -25.81 -11.52 -6.71
CA ASN A 49 -26.94 -10.78 -7.29
C ASN A 49 -27.71 -9.94 -6.26
N ARG A 50 -27.56 -10.22 -4.97
CA ARG A 50 -28.19 -9.45 -3.90
C ARG A 50 -27.77 -7.97 -3.91
N HIS A 51 -26.55 -7.68 -4.37
CA HIS A 51 -25.99 -6.34 -4.44
C HIS A 51 -25.80 -5.90 -5.89
N GLY A 52 -26.90 -5.76 -6.61
CA GLY A 52 -26.90 -5.50 -8.06
C GLY A 52 -26.03 -4.30 -8.47
N ASN A 53 -26.08 -3.19 -7.73
CA ASN A 53 -25.29 -2.00 -8.03
C ASN A 53 -23.78 -2.22 -7.78
N LEU A 54 -23.40 -2.91 -6.69
CA LEU A 54 -22.00 -3.25 -6.41
C LEU A 54 -21.46 -4.25 -7.44
N ARG A 55 -22.29 -5.22 -7.83
CA ARG A 55 -21.94 -6.17 -8.88
C ARG A 55 -21.74 -5.47 -10.24
N ALA A 56 -22.61 -4.52 -10.58
CA ALA A 56 -22.48 -3.73 -11.81
C ALA A 56 -21.20 -2.88 -11.80
N ALA A 57 -20.87 -2.26 -10.68
CA ALA A 57 -19.62 -1.52 -10.48
C ALA A 57 -18.40 -2.44 -10.65
N GLN A 58 -18.44 -3.64 -10.06
CA GLN A 58 -17.38 -4.64 -10.21
C GLN A 58 -17.21 -5.06 -11.67
N SER A 59 -18.31 -5.29 -12.41
CA SER A 59 -18.26 -5.60 -13.84
C SER A 59 -17.61 -4.48 -14.65
N SER A 60 -17.85 -3.22 -14.30
CA SER A 60 -17.22 -2.06 -14.94
C SER A 60 -15.71 -2.02 -14.66
N ILE A 61 -15.29 -2.36 -13.46
CA ILE A 61 -13.87 -2.46 -13.07
C ILE A 61 -13.16 -3.54 -13.89
N VAL A 62 -13.76 -4.72 -14.03
CA VAL A 62 -13.23 -5.82 -14.85
C VAL A 62 -13.07 -5.37 -16.30
N SER A 63 -14.09 -4.76 -16.87
CA SER A 63 -14.04 -4.25 -18.24
C SER A 63 -12.97 -3.19 -18.44
N ALA A 64 -12.83 -2.28 -17.49
CA ALA A 64 -11.78 -1.25 -17.52
C ALA A 64 -10.38 -1.87 -17.45
N TYR A 65 -10.18 -2.84 -16.57
CA TYR A 65 -8.91 -3.55 -16.44
C TYR A 65 -8.50 -4.22 -17.75
N GLU A 66 -9.39 -4.98 -18.37
CA GLU A 66 -9.14 -5.65 -19.66
C GLU A 66 -8.85 -4.66 -20.79
N ARG A 67 -9.51 -3.51 -20.81
CA ARG A 67 -9.24 -2.47 -21.81
C ARG A 67 -7.86 -1.86 -21.65
N ILE A 68 -7.41 -1.66 -20.41
CA ILE A 68 -6.06 -1.17 -20.12
C ILE A 68 -5.02 -2.21 -20.54
N GLU A 69 -5.27 -3.50 -20.30
CA GLU A 69 -4.36 -4.57 -20.77
C GLU A 69 -4.21 -4.55 -22.30
N ARG A 70 -5.32 -4.44 -23.01
CA ARG A 70 -5.29 -4.32 -24.48
C ARG A 70 -4.56 -3.06 -24.95
N ALA A 71 -4.72 -1.94 -24.25
CA ALA A 71 -4.00 -0.72 -24.55
C ALA A 71 -2.49 -0.87 -24.33
N GLN A 72 -2.07 -1.55 -23.25
CA GLN A 72 -0.67 -1.86 -22.99
C GLN A 72 -0.07 -2.75 -24.09
N GLN A 73 -0.79 -3.77 -24.52
CA GLN A 73 -0.36 -4.66 -25.59
C GLN A 73 -0.24 -3.91 -26.94
N ALA A 74 -1.20 -3.04 -27.26
CA ALA A 74 -1.21 -2.27 -28.50
C ALA A 74 -0.09 -1.22 -28.58
N ASN A 75 0.44 -0.77 -27.44
CA ASN A 75 1.46 0.26 -27.34
C ASN A 75 2.81 -0.27 -26.85
N ASP A 76 3.06 -1.56 -26.94
CA ASP A 76 4.30 -2.23 -26.49
C ASP A 76 4.75 -1.83 -25.08
N GLY A 77 3.78 -1.60 -24.20
CA GLY A 77 4.04 -1.19 -22.81
C GLY A 77 4.48 0.26 -22.63
N GLN A 78 4.49 1.09 -23.68
CA GLN A 78 5.03 2.46 -23.67
C GLN A 78 4.06 3.52 -23.09
N LEU A 79 3.22 3.15 -22.16
CA LEU A 79 2.28 4.08 -21.52
C LEU A 79 2.84 4.70 -20.22
N GLY A 80 4.18 4.78 -20.09
CA GLY A 80 4.88 5.50 -19.03
C GLY A 80 4.60 4.99 -17.60
N GLY A 81 4.19 3.72 -17.45
CA GLY A 81 3.83 3.14 -16.15
C GLY A 81 2.45 3.56 -15.63
N HIS A 82 1.80 4.55 -16.23
CA HIS A 82 0.50 5.02 -15.80
C HIS A 82 -0.61 3.98 -16.01
N ALA A 83 -0.55 3.20 -17.08
CA ALA A 83 -1.49 2.11 -17.33
C ALA A 83 -1.36 1.01 -16.27
N GLN A 84 -0.16 0.66 -15.87
CA GLN A 84 0.07 -0.28 -14.78
C GLN A 84 -0.50 0.25 -13.46
N ARG A 85 -0.25 1.51 -13.14
CA ARG A 85 -0.81 2.16 -11.95
C ARG A 85 -2.34 2.18 -11.96
N ALA A 86 -2.95 2.42 -13.12
CA ALA A 86 -4.40 2.38 -13.27
C ALA A 86 -4.97 0.98 -12.99
N LYS A 87 -4.31 -0.07 -13.46
CA LYS A 87 -4.69 -1.46 -13.17
C LYS A 87 -4.62 -1.77 -11.67
N GLU A 88 -3.57 -1.33 -10.99
CA GLU A 88 -3.42 -1.48 -9.53
C GLU A 88 -4.54 -0.80 -8.76
N LEU A 89 -4.92 0.41 -9.15
CA LEU A 89 -6.04 1.14 -8.56
C LEU A 89 -7.38 0.45 -8.79
N LEU A 90 -7.59 -0.16 -9.95
CA LEU A 90 -8.79 -0.96 -10.24
C LEU A 90 -8.86 -2.21 -9.36
N ILE A 91 -7.75 -2.87 -9.10
CA ILE A 91 -7.68 -4.01 -8.18
C ILE A 91 -8.05 -3.58 -6.75
N GLN A 92 -7.53 -2.45 -6.30
CA GLN A 92 -7.88 -1.90 -4.99
C GLN A 92 -9.36 -1.55 -4.90
N ALA A 93 -9.92 -0.93 -5.92
CA ALA A 93 -11.34 -0.63 -6.00
C ALA A 93 -12.21 -1.90 -5.95
N ASP A 94 -11.81 -2.97 -6.63
CA ASP A 94 -12.50 -4.27 -6.57
C ASP A 94 -12.50 -4.87 -5.15
N ILE A 95 -11.39 -4.78 -4.44
CA ILE A 95 -11.28 -5.22 -3.04
C ILE A 95 -12.27 -4.45 -2.16
N GLU A 96 -12.33 -3.14 -2.29
CA GLU A 96 -13.24 -2.30 -1.50
C GLU A 96 -14.72 -2.60 -1.80
N LEU A 97 -15.07 -2.87 -3.05
CA LEU A 97 -16.44 -3.28 -3.42
C LEU A 97 -16.83 -4.60 -2.77
N ARG A 98 -15.91 -5.56 -2.69
CA ARG A 98 -16.16 -6.84 -1.99
C ARG A 98 -16.36 -6.62 -0.50
N GLN A 99 -15.57 -5.76 0.11
CA GLN A 99 -15.71 -5.42 1.53
C GLN A 99 -17.05 -4.74 1.80
N ALA A 100 -17.48 -3.81 0.94
CA ALA A 100 -18.79 -3.18 1.04
C ALA A 100 -19.94 -4.19 0.95
N ALA A 101 -19.84 -5.15 0.05
CA ALA A 101 -20.83 -6.25 -0.07
C ALA A 101 -20.84 -7.14 1.20
N ASN A 102 -19.67 -7.43 1.76
CA ASN A 102 -19.55 -8.22 2.99
C ASN A 102 -20.15 -7.51 4.20
N VAL A 103 -19.91 -6.21 4.36
CA VAL A 103 -20.51 -5.40 5.43
C VAL A 103 -22.04 -5.39 5.30
N SER A 104 -22.55 -5.16 4.11
CA SER A 104 -23.99 -5.18 3.84
C SER A 104 -24.61 -6.54 4.12
N ASN A 105 -23.94 -7.64 3.79
CA ASN A 105 -24.39 -8.99 4.11
C ASN A 105 -24.40 -9.26 5.64
N ALA A 106 -23.40 -8.75 6.37
CA ALA A 106 -23.33 -8.89 7.82
C ALA A 106 -24.43 -8.12 8.54
N GLU A 107 -24.85 -6.98 7.98
CA GLU A 107 -25.95 -6.16 8.51
C GLU A 107 -27.35 -6.66 8.10
N GLY A 108 -27.44 -7.74 7.30
CA GLY A 108 -28.70 -8.31 6.86
C GLY A 108 -29.49 -7.51 5.82
N ARG A 109 -28.79 -6.64 5.08
CA ARG A 109 -29.38 -5.77 4.03
C ARG A 109 -29.18 -6.34 2.64
#